data_c34fc03de9f351eb8090f32a608ec3e9
#
_entry.id   c34fc03de9f351eb8090f32a608ec3e9
#
_cell.length_a   1.000
_cell.length_b   1.000
_cell.length_c   1.000
_cell.angle_alpha   90.00
_cell.angle_beta   90.00
_cell.angle_gamma   90.00
#
_symmetry.space_group_name_H-M   'P 1'
#
loop_
_entity.id
_entity.type
_entity.pdbx_description
1 polymer ?
#
loop_
_entity_poly.entity_id
_entity_poly.type
_entity_poly.pdbx_seq_one_letter_code
_entity_poly.pdbx_strand_id
1 'polypeptide(L)'
;MTQVFFYHGASDRIAAACALLTGAYAKKKPMLVYALEAEVASSLDRMLWTHSALSFVPHCRADSPLAAETPILITDKLDTIAQDERLMNLSREIPPGFSRFESLIEVVGLDEDDRRAARDRVKFYKDRGYEVRYFDLGNR
;
A
#
# COMPACT_ATOMS: atom_id res chain seq x y z
N MET A 1 -6.23 6.29 -16.69
CA MET A 1 -6.96 5.32 -15.85
C MET A 1 -6.00 4.64 -14.89
N THR A 2 -6.40 4.46 -13.66
CA THR A 2 -5.58 3.82 -12.63
C THR A 2 -5.21 2.39 -13.01
N GLN A 3 -3.94 2.04 -12.89
CA GLN A 3 -3.48 0.65 -13.04
C GLN A 3 -3.51 -0.01 -11.67
N VAL A 4 -4.06 -1.22 -11.59
CA VAL A 4 -4.21 -1.95 -10.32
C VAL A 4 -3.26 -3.14 -10.30
N PHE A 5 -2.45 -3.22 -9.24
CA PHE A 5 -1.46 -4.30 -9.06
C PHE A 5 -1.76 -5.05 -7.78
N PHE A 6 -2.03 -6.36 -7.88
CA PHE A 6 -2.29 -7.23 -6.74
C PHE A 6 -1.05 -8.08 -6.45
N TYR A 7 -0.40 -7.79 -5.34
CA TYR A 7 0.69 -8.62 -4.80
C TYR A 7 0.06 -9.54 -3.77
N HIS A 8 -0.03 -10.82 -4.10
CA HIS A 8 -0.73 -11.80 -3.28
C HIS A 8 0.21 -12.92 -2.81
N GLY A 9 -0.28 -13.75 -1.91
CA GLY A 9 0.51 -14.87 -1.40
C GLY A 9 1.56 -14.47 -0.38
N ALA A 10 1.41 -13.31 0.27
CA ALA A 10 2.37 -12.84 1.26
C ALA A 10 2.22 -13.63 2.56
N SER A 11 3.28 -14.29 3.01
CA SER A 11 3.29 -14.97 4.30
C SER A 11 3.20 -13.97 5.45
N ASP A 12 3.73 -12.77 5.24
CA ASP A 12 3.61 -11.63 6.18
C ASP A 12 3.28 -10.39 5.36
N ARG A 13 2.03 -9.97 5.44
CA ARG A 13 1.52 -8.85 4.63
C ARG A 13 2.27 -7.54 4.92
N ILE A 14 2.57 -7.27 6.19
CA ILE A 14 3.26 -6.03 6.57
C ILE A 14 4.71 -6.07 6.08
N ALA A 15 5.38 -7.20 6.21
CA ALA A 15 6.74 -7.35 5.69
C ALA A 15 6.79 -7.17 4.18
N ALA A 16 5.81 -7.71 3.46
CA ALA A 16 5.71 -7.54 2.01
C ALA A 16 5.50 -6.07 1.65
N ALA A 17 4.62 -5.37 2.37
CA ALA A 17 4.41 -3.94 2.17
C ALA A 17 5.70 -3.16 2.40
N CYS A 18 6.42 -3.48 3.47
CA CYS A 18 7.69 -2.84 3.79
C CYS A 18 8.71 -3.02 2.65
N ALA A 19 8.81 -4.22 2.10
CA ALA A 19 9.73 -4.50 0.99
C ALA A 19 9.36 -3.70 -0.27
N LEU A 20 8.07 -3.61 -0.58
CA LEU A 20 7.59 -2.84 -1.73
C LEU A 20 7.86 -1.35 -1.56
N LEU A 21 7.67 -0.82 -0.34
CA LEU A 21 7.94 0.58 -0.04
C LEU A 21 9.44 0.89 -0.14
N THR A 22 10.28 -0.02 0.34
CA THR A 22 11.73 0.13 0.22
C THR A 22 12.16 0.17 -1.25
N GLY A 23 11.57 -0.69 -2.08
CA GLY A 23 11.83 -0.68 -3.51
C GLY A 23 11.38 0.60 -4.19
N ALA A 24 10.22 1.12 -3.81
CA ALA A 24 9.71 2.38 -4.37
C ALA A 24 10.62 3.55 -3.99
N TYR A 25 11.06 3.60 -2.74
CA TYR A 25 11.97 4.64 -2.28
C TYR A 25 13.30 4.59 -3.03
N ALA A 26 13.83 3.39 -3.25
CA ALA A 26 15.08 3.22 -4.00
C ALA A 26 14.97 3.76 -5.43
N LYS A 27 13.78 3.73 -5.99
CA LYS A 27 13.50 4.30 -7.32
C LYS A 27 13.04 5.76 -7.27
N LYS A 28 13.10 6.37 -6.09
CA LYS A 28 12.70 7.77 -5.85
C LYS A 28 11.25 8.03 -6.21
N LYS A 29 10.36 7.06 -5.92
CA LYS A 29 8.94 7.19 -6.21
C LYS A 29 8.15 7.36 -4.90
N PRO A 30 7.30 8.40 -4.80
CA PRO A 30 6.50 8.59 -3.59
C PRO A 30 5.41 7.53 -3.50
N MET A 31 4.98 7.24 -2.27
CA MET A 31 3.92 6.27 -2.02
C MET A 31 3.06 6.76 -0.87
N LEU A 32 1.75 6.75 -1.10
CA LEU A 32 0.79 7.01 -0.04
C LEU A 32 0.20 5.66 0.40
N VAL A 33 0.30 5.35 1.68
CA VAL A 33 -0.19 4.09 2.24
C VAL A 33 -1.50 4.33 2.96
N TYR A 34 -2.55 3.65 2.52
CA TYR A 34 -3.87 3.71 3.13
C TYR A 34 -4.01 2.56 4.12
N ALA A 35 -4.01 2.88 5.41
CA ALA A 35 -4.11 1.91 6.49
C ALA A 35 -5.20 2.36 7.45
N LEU A 36 -6.37 1.72 7.37
CA LEU A 36 -7.52 2.07 8.20
C LEU A 36 -7.36 1.65 9.65
N GLU A 37 -6.72 0.49 9.87
CA GLU A 37 -6.57 -0.05 11.22
C GLU A 37 -5.30 0.52 11.85
N ALA A 38 -5.44 1.08 13.05
CA ALA A 38 -4.32 1.67 13.77
C ALA A 38 -3.19 0.65 14.00
N GLU A 39 -3.54 -0.61 14.24
CA GLU A 39 -2.54 -1.66 14.45
C GLU A 39 -1.71 -1.92 13.19
N VAL A 40 -2.34 -1.90 12.04
CA VAL A 40 -1.64 -2.08 10.75
C VAL A 40 -0.69 -0.92 10.50
N ALA A 41 -1.17 0.31 10.70
CA ALA A 41 -0.35 1.49 10.53
C ALA A 41 0.85 1.49 11.47
N SER A 42 0.64 1.13 12.73
CA SER A 42 1.71 1.08 13.73
C SER A 42 2.71 -0.03 13.44
N SER A 43 2.24 -1.19 13.01
CA SER A 43 3.12 -2.30 12.66
C SER A 43 4.01 -1.96 11.46
N LEU A 44 3.44 -1.32 10.46
CA LEU A 44 4.19 -0.89 9.28
C LEU A 44 5.24 0.16 9.67
N ASP A 45 4.83 1.17 10.44
CA ASP A 45 5.73 2.22 10.91
C ASP A 45 6.92 1.63 11.65
N ARG A 46 6.65 0.71 12.59
CA ARG A 46 7.70 0.06 13.37
C ARG A 46 8.64 -0.74 12.47
N MET A 47 8.09 -1.50 11.52
CA MET A 47 8.90 -2.32 10.64
C MET A 47 9.78 -1.45 9.73
N LEU A 48 9.27 -0.33 9.23
CA LEU A 48 10.06 0.57 8.42
C LEU A 48 11.24 1.16 9.20
N TRP A 49 11.07 1.37 10.50
CA TRP A 49 12.16 1.84 11.37
C TRP A 49 13.22 0.76 11.61
N THR A 50 12.82 -0.51 11.66
CA THR A 50 13.70 -1.59 12.12
C THR A 50 14.05 -2.61 11.04
N HIS A 51 13.49 -2.46 9.84
CA HIS A 51 13.65 -3.44 8.75
C HIS A 51 15.12 -3.68 8.38
N SER A 52 15.92 -2.64 8.32
CA SER A 52 17.33 -2.75 8.02
C SER A 52 18.10 -1.64 8.74
N ALA A 53 19.20 -2.03 9.40
CA ALA A 53 20.08 -1.07 10.04
C ALA A 53 20.82 -0.18 9.04
N LEU A 54 20.91 -0.61 7.78
CA LEU A 54 21.71 0.07 6.76
C LEU A 54 20.86 0.83 5.73
N SER A 55 19.56 0.62 5.69
CA SER A 55 18.69 1.26 4.71
C SER A 55 17.43 1.79 5.36
N PHE A 56 17.51 3.00 5.88
CA PHE A 56 16.34 3.68 6.43
C PHE A 56 15.49 4.23 5.31
N VAL A 57 14.18 3.98 5.36
CA VAL A 57 13.20 4.53 4.41
C VAL A 57 12.46 5.67 5.09
N PRO A 58 12.66 6.92 4.65
CA PRO A 58 11.95 8.07 5.24
C PRO A 58 10.43 7.89 5.10
N HIS A 59 9.74 7.94 6.23
CA HIS A 59 8.29 7.79 6.27
C HIS A 59 7.72 8.54 7.46
N CYS A 60 6.45 8.92 7.38
CA CYS A 60 5.73 9.49 8.51
C CYS A 60 4.22 9.39 8.29
N ARG A 61 3.44 9.75 9.32
CA ARG A 61 2.00 9.87 9.18
C ARG A 61 1.69 11.12 8.36
N ALA A 62 0.61 11.07 7.59
CA ALA A 62 0.24 12.17 6.70
C ALA A 62 -0.09 13.45 7.45
N ASP A 63 -0.46 13.37 8.73
CA ASP A 63 -0.75 14.53 9.56
C ASP A 63 0.49 15.12 10.25
N SER A 64 1.67 14.52 10.00
CA SER A 64 2.93 15.02 10.55
C SER A 64 3.32 16.35 9.89
N PRO A 65 3.97 17.29 10.64
CA PRO A 65 4.53 18.50 10.03
C PRO A 65 5.57 18.22 8.94
N LEU A 66 6.14 17.01 8.92
CA LEU A 66 7.16 16.61 7.94
C LEU A 66 6.57 15.98 6.68
N ALA A 67 5.24 15.87 6.58
CA ALA A 67 4.60 15.11 5.49
C ALA A 67 4.97 15.67 4.11
N ALA A 68 5.03 16.96 3.95
CA ALA A 68 5.32 17.58 2.65
C ALA A 68 6.72 17.23 2.11
N GLU A 69 7.64 16.84 2.98
CA GLU A 69 9.02 16.54 2.64
C GLU A 69 9.33 15.04 2.65
N THR A 70 8.35 14.21 2.98
CA THR A 70 8.56 12.78 3.20
C THR A 70 7.94 11.98 2.06
N PRO A 71 8.70 11.07 1.41
CA PRO A 71 8.21 10.34 0.25
C PRO A 71 7.17 9.26 0.57
N ILE A 72 7.25 8.65 1.77
CA ILE A 72 6.32 7.60 2.17
C ILE A 72 5.41 8.14 3.27
N LEU A 73 4.11 8.21 2.98
CA LEU A 73 3.12 8.71 3.93
C LEU A 73 2.12 7.62 4.29
N ILE A 74 1.78 7.51 5.57
CA ILE A 74 0.80 6.55 6.08
C ILE A 74 -0.42 7.33 6.56
N THR A 75 -1.61 6.97 6.08
CA THR A 75 -2.83 7.70 6.42
C THR A 75 -4.03 6.76 6.50
N ASP A 76 -5.03 7.17 7.26
CA ASP A 76 -6.36 6.55 7.26
C ASP A 76 -7.40 7.42 6.51
N LYS A 77 -6.98 8.56 5.95
CA LYS A 77 -7.86 9.49 5.22
C LYS A 77 -7.16 9.96 3.95
N LEU A 78 -7.81 9.76 2.82
CA LEU A 78 -7.22 10.10 1.52
C LEU A 78 -7.66 11.46 0.97
N ASP A 79 -8.73 12.03 1.50
CA ASP A 79 -9.36 13.23 0.95
C ASP A 79 -8.55 14.51 1.13
N THR A 80 -7.60 14.52 2.06
CA THR A 80 -6.79 15.69 2.36
C THR A 80 -5.38 15.64 1.76
N ILE A 81 -5.07 14.58 1.00
CA ILE A 81 -3.72 14.34 0.49
C ILE A 81 -3.65 14.73 -0.98
N ALA A 82 -2.68 15.58 -1.32
CA ALA A 82 -2.52 16.11 -2.68
C ALA A 82 -1.80 15.13 -3.63
N GLN A 83 -0.95 14.24 -3.11
CA GLN A 83 -0.23 13.28 -3.94
C GLN A 83 -1.20 12.34 -4.64
N ASP A 84 -1.05 12.14 -5.95
CA ASP A 84 -1.96 11.35 -6.77
C ASP A 84 -1.24 10.34 -7.67
N GLU A 85 0.01 10.03 -7.38
CA GLU A 85 0.79 9.11 -8.22
C GLU A 85 0.58 7.64 -7.84
N ARG A 86 0.86 7.28 -6.60
CA ARG A 86 0.86 5.89 -6.16
C ARG A 86 0.17 5.74 -4.82
N LEU A 87 -0.73 4.77 -4.75
CA LEU A 87 -1.46 4.45 -3.53
C LEU A 87 -1.27 2.97 -3.22
N MET A 88 -0.87 2.67 -1.98
CA MET A 88 -0.82 1.29 -1.48
C MET A 88 -1.98 1.07 -0.52
N ASN A 89 -2.80 0.06 -0.77
CA ASN A 89 -3.95 -0.26 0.07
C ASN A 89 -3.60 -1.40 1.03
N LEU A 90 -3.59 -1.08 2.32
CA LEU A 90 -3.42 -2.07 3.38
C LEU A 90 -4.72 -2.28 4.16
N SER A 91 -5.83 -1.73 3.70
CA SER A 91 -7.15 -2.03 4.25
C SER A 91 -7.76 -3.23 3.51
N ARG A 92 -8.91 -3.68 3.99
CA ARG A 92 -9.68 -4.72 3.31
C ARG A 92 -10.80 -4.14 2.46
N GLU A 93 -10.86 -2.83 2.35
CA GLU A 93 -11.91 -2.11 1.64
C GLU A 93 -11.34 -1.46 0.38
N ILE A 94 -12.24 -1.03 -0.50
CA ILE A 94 -11.86 -0.23 -1.66
C ILE A 94 -11.49 1.17 -1.16
N PRO A 95 -10.26 1.65 -1.40
CA PRO A 95 -9.89 2.98 -0.94
C PRO A 95 -10.76 4.05 -1.62
N PRO A 96 -11.38 4.96 -0.86
CA PRO A 96 -12.20 6.00 -1.47
C PRO A 96 -11.33 6.95 -2.30
N GLY A 97 -11.79 7.26 -3.51
CA GLY A 97 -11.06 8.14 -4.40
C GLY A 97 -9.82 7.52 -5.03
N PHE A 98 -9.70 6.20 -5.02
CA PHE A 98 -8.52 5.52 -5.59
C PHE A 98 -8.29 5.88 -7.05
N SER A 99 -9.34 6.22 -7.78
CA SER A 99 -9.26 6.46 -9.22
C SER A 99 -8.50 7.73 -9.60
N ARG A 100 -8.19 8.59 -8.64
CA ARG A 100 -7.35 9.76 -8.92
C ARG A 100 -5.85 9.42 -8.97
N PHE A 101 -5.47 8.23 -8.52
CA PHE A 101 -4.06 7.80 -8.51
C PHE A 101 -3.69 7.13 -9.83
N GLU A 102 -2.45 7.27 -10.24
CA GLU A 102 -1.93 6.59 -11.44
C GLU A 102 -1.83 5.09 -11.21
N SER A 103 -1.40 4.68 -10.02
CA SER A 103 -1.23 3.27 -9.67
C SER A 103 -1.82 2.97 -8.30
N LEU A 104 -2.49 1.83 -8.20
CA LEU A 104 -3.00 1.30 -6.94
C LEU A 104 -2.35 -0.05 -6.69
N ILE A 105 -1.68 -0.19 -5.54
CA ILE A 105 -0.98 -1.39 -5.14
C ILE A 105 -1.75 -2.05 -4.01
N GLU A 106 -2.19 -3.29 -4.24
CA GLU A 106 -2.88 -4.10 -3.25
C GLU A 106 -1.93 -5.16 -2.71
N VAL A 107 -1.89 -5.35 -1.41
CA VAL A 107 -1.04 -6.36 -0.77
C VAL A 107 -1.93 -7.33 -0.03
N VAL A 108 -1.87 -8.61 -0.40
CA VAL A 108 -2.78 -9.64 0.10
C VAL A 108 -1.99 -10.74 0.80
N GLY A 109 -2.34 -11.02 2.06
CA GLY A 109 -1.73 -12.10 2.82
C GLY A 109 -2.34 -13.46 2.50
N LEU A 110 -1.84 -14.50 3.18
CA LEU A 110 -2.33 -15.86 3.02
C LEU A 110 -3.60 -16.14 3.84
N ASP A 111 -3.94 -15.26 4.77
CA ASP A 111 -5.13 -15.38 5.59
C ASP A 111 -6.38 -15.43 4.71
N GLU A 112 -7.31 -16.33 5.04
CA GLU A 112 -8.52 -16.55 4.23
C GLU A 112 -9.41 -15.30 4.19
N ASP A 113 -9.48 -14.56 5.29
CA ASP A 113 -10.28 -13.32 5.32
C ASP A 113 -9.67 -12.26 4.39
N ASP A 114 -8.35 -12.13 4.37
CA ASP A 114 -7.66 -11.25 3.43
C ASP A 114 -7.92 -11.66 1.98
N ARG A 115 -7.82 -12.96 1.71
CA ARG A 115 -8.02 -13.48 0.35
C ARG A 115 -9.45 -13.28 -0.13
N ARG A 116 -10.43 -13.48 0.75
CA ARG A 116 -11.83 -13.27 0.41
C ARG A 116 -12.10 -11.81 0.10
N ALA A 117 -11.65 -10.91 0.95
CA ALA A 117 -11.80 -9.48 0.72
C ALA A 117 -11.09 -9.04 -0.56
N ALA A 118 -9.92 -9.63 -0.86
CA ALA A 118 -9.19 -9.33 -2.09
C ALA A 118 -9.97 -9.77 -3.33
N ARG A 119 -10.60 -10.95 -3.30
CA ARG A 119 -11.41 -11.41 -4.43
C ARG A 119 -12.55 -10.45 -4.71
N ASP A 120 -13.18 -9.92 -3.67
CA ASP A 120 -14.27 -8.94 -3.81
C ASP A 120 -13.74 -7.65 -4.44
N ARG A 121 -12.56 -7.20 -4.03
CA ARG A 121 -11.95 -5.99 -4.61
C ARG A 121 -11.55 -6.20 -6.07
N VAL A 122 -10.98 -7.36 -6.41
CA VAL A 122 -10.65 -7.68 -7.80
C VAL A 122 -11.89 -7.59 -8.68
N LYS A 123 -12.99 -8.19 -8.23
CA LYS A 123 -14.25 -8.14 -8.97
C LYS A 123 -14.72 -6.69 -9.15
N PHE A 124 -14.64 -5.90 -8.09
CA PHE A 124 -15.03 -4.48 -8.15
C PHE A 124 -14.24 -3.74 -9.23
N TYR A 125 -12.92 -3.91 -9.24
CA TYR A 125 -12.07 -3.21 -10.22
C TYR A 125 -12.34 -3.68 -11.65
N LYS A 126 -12.44 -4.99 -11.85
CA LYS A 126 -12.71 -5.56 -13.17
C LYS A 126 -14.08 -5.15 -13.70
N ASP A 127 -15.10 -5.14 -12.87
CA ASP A 127 -16.45 -4.76 -13.27
C ASP A 127 -16.50 -3.31 -13.74
N ARG A 128 -15.56 -2.48 -13.31
CA ARG A 128 -15.47 -1.08 -13.69
C ARG A 128 -14.46 -0.82 -14.80
N GLY A 129 -13.90 -1.88 -15.38
CA GLY A 129 -13.00 -1.76 -16.53
C GLY A 129 -11.56 -1.48 -16.22
N TYR A 130 -11.14 -1.56 -14.96
CA TYR A 130 -9.73 -1.37 -14.61
C TYR A 130 -8.91 -2.59 -14.99
N GLU A 131 -7.70 -2.36 -15.50
CA GLU A 131 -6.75 -3.43 -15.76
C GLU A 131 -6.13 -3.87 -14.43
N VAL A 132 -6.18 -5.17 -14.15
CA VAL A 132 -5.65 -5.74 -12.91
C VAL A 132 -4.51 -6.70 -13.26
N ARG A 133 -3.34 -6.48 -12.66
CA ARG A 133 -2.17 -7.35 -12.81
C ARG A 133 -1.88 -8.04 -11.49
N TYR A 134 -1.37 -9.28 -11.56
CA TYR A 134 -1.16 -10.12 -10.39
C TYR A 134 0.31 -10.49 -10.27
N PHE A 135 0.83 -10.45 -9.02
CA PHE A 135 2.19 -10.84 -8.69
C PHE A 135 2.13 -11.79 -7.48
N ASP A 136 2.62 -13.00 -7.65
CA ASP A 136 2.61 -14.02 -6.59
C ASP A 136 3.89 -13.92 -5.77
N LEU A 137 3.77 -13.53 -4.51
CA LEU A 137 4.89 -13.37 -3.59
C LEU A 137 5.29 -14.70 -2.95
N GLY A 138 4.41 -15.70 -2.97
CA GLY A 138 4.67 -17.01 -2.37
C GLY A 138 5.50 -17.94 -3.24
N ASN A 139 5.73 -17.55 -4.48
CA ASN A 139 6.35 -18.41 -5.50
C ASN A 139 7.83 -18.09 -5.69
N ARG A 140 8.50 -17.71 -4.64
CA ARG A 140 9.91 -17.28 -4.69
C ARG A 140 10.83 -18.32 -4.13
#